data_abedfb67f2371150ba8e6097ae4cae81
#
_entry.id   abedfb67f2371150ba8e6097ae4cae81
#
_cell.length_a   1.000
_cell.length_b   1.000
_cell.length_c   1.000
_cell.angle_alpha   90.00
_cell.angle_beta   90.00
_cell.angle_gamma   90.00
#
_symmetry.space_group_name_H-M   'P 1'
#
loop_
_entity.id
_entity.type
_entity.pdbx_description
1 polymer ?
#
loop_
_entity_poly.entity_id
_entity_poly.type
_entity_poly.pdbx_seq_one_letter_code
_entity_poly.pdbx_strand_id
1 'polypeptide(L)' 'MRLTTVQQKLRDRNIEFTYNEEDGCGSIDFDYRGVPYHIWEFHDDMWGVENNLRHGGRQEELTGDYETEILEIMKDWH' A
#
# COMPACT_ATOMS: atom_id res chain seq x y z
N MET A 1 4.47 13.19 -5.06
CA MET A 1 3.60 12.01 -4.98
C MET A 1 4.42 10.80 -4.56
N ARG A 2 3.90 9.99 -3.68
CA ARG A 2 4.58 8.83 -3.11
C ARG A 2 3.88 7.55 -3.55
N LEU A 3 4.54 6.41 -3.32
CA LEU A 3 3.97 5.08 -3.64
C LEU A 3 3.49 4.96 -5.09
N THR A 4 4.23 5.58 -6.01
CA THR A 4 3.80 5.69 -7.40
C THR A 4 3.70 4.34 -8.12
N THR A 5 4.59 3.41 -7.82
CA THR A 5 4.54 2.08 -8.43
C THR A 5 3.34 1.29 -7.93
N VAL A 6 3.01 1.45 -6.64
CA VAL A 6 1.83 0.80 -6.05
C VAL A 6 0.56 1.40 -6.65
N GLN A 7 0.49 2.72 -6.77
CA GLN A 7 -0.65 3.38 -7.39
C GLN A 7 -0.85 2.90 -8.83
N GLN A 8 0.25 2.76 -9.57
CA GLN A 8 0.17 2.31 -10.95
C GLN A 8 -0.34 0.87 -11.03
N LYS A 9 0.10 0.01 -10.11
CA LYS A 9 -0.38 -1.38 -10.03
C LYS A 9 -1.89 -1.42 -9.82
N LEU A 10 -2.41 -0.59 -8.92
CA LEU A 10 -3.84 -0.53 -8.66
C LEU A 10 -4.61 -0.06 -9.90
N ARG A 11 -4.09 0.97 -10.59
CA ARG A 11 -4.71 1.45 -11.83
C ARG A 11 -4.70 0.35 -12.90
N ASP A 12 -3.59 -0.35 -13.05
CA ASP A 12 -3.45 -1.41 -14.05
C ASP A 12 -4.44 -2.55 -13.82
N ARG A 13 -4.83 -2.74 -12.57
CA ARG A 13 -5.80 -3.78 -12.20
C ARG A 13 -7.23 -3.25 -12.10
N ASN A 14 -7.45 -1.97 -12.45
CA ASN A 14 -8.76 -1.32 -12.35
C ASN A 14 -9.32 -1.34 -10.93
N ILE A 15 -8.45 -1.21 -9.95
CA ILE A 15 -8.85 -1.11 -8.55
C ILE A 15 -8.87 0.36 -8.17
N GLU A 16 -10.03 0.87 -7.77
CA GLU A 16 -10.17 2.24 -7.32
C GLU A 16 -9.56 2.40 -5.93
N PHE A 17 -8.90 3.52 -5.70
CA PHE A 17 -8.26 3.80 -4.43
C PHE A 17 -8.28 5.29 -4.13
N THR A 18 -8.10 5.62 -2.86
CA THR A 18 -7.93 6.99 -2.40
C THR A 18 -6.48 7.18 -1.98
N TYR A 19 -5.86 8.25 -2.45
CA TYR A 19 -4.49 8.58 -2.11
C TYR A 19 -4.44 9.91 -1.36
N ASN A 20 -3.71 9.96 -0.25
CA ASN A 20 -3.47 11.17 0.51
C ASN A 20 -2.00 11.28 0.87
N GLU A 21 -1.54 12.51 1.08
CA GLU A 21 -0.19 12.79 1.56
C GLU A 21 -0.28 13.67 2.79
N GLU A 22 0.49 13.31 3.81
CA GLU A 22 0.53 14.07 5.06
C GLU A 22 1.94 13.95 5.63
N ASP A 23 2.54 15.11 5.94
CA ASP A 23 3.91 15.19 6.48
C ASP A 23 4.92 14.42 5.63
N GLY A 24 4.76 14.46 4.32
CA GLY A 24 5.67 13.81 3.39
C GLY A 24 5.46 12.31 3.23
N CYS A 25 4.46 11.74 3.91
CA CYS A 25 4.14 10.32 3.81
C CYS A 25 2.87 10.12 2.99
N GLY A 26 2.86 9.12 2.13
CA GLY A 26 1.69 8.79 1.33
C GLY A 26 0.85 7.72 2.01
N SER A 27 -0.46 7.77 1.77
CA SER A 27 -1.36 6.73 2.24
C SER A 27 -2.35 6.36 1.14
N ILE A 28 -2.60 5.07 1.03
CA ILE A 28 -3.52 4.51 0.05
C ILE A 28 -4.55 3.68 0.80
N ASP A 29 -5.83 3.91 0.47
CA ASP A 29 -6.93 3.14 1.02
C ASP A 29 -7.80 2.65 -0.13
N PHE A 30 -8.19 1.39 -0.10
CA PHE A 30 -9.00 0.80 -1.17
C PHE A 30 -9.73 -0.44 -0.68
N ASP A 31 -10.80 -0.79 -1.41
CA ASP A 31 -11.50 -2.06 -1.18
C ASP A 31 -11.17 -3.00 -2.34
N TYR A 32 -10.97 -4.26 -2.03
CA TYR A 32 -10.73 -5.27 -3.04
C TYR A 32 -11.45 -6.56 -2.63
N ARG A 33 -12.38 -6.98 -3.48
CA ARG A 33 -13.21 -8.17 -3.23
C ARG A 33 -13.91 -8.12 -1.88
N GLY A 34 -14.39 -6.95 -1.51
CA GLY A 34 -15.14 -6.75 -0.28
C GLY A 34 -14.31 -6.60 0.98
N VAL A 35 -13.00 -6.56 0.85
CA VAL A 35 -12.09 -6.38 1.99
C VAL A 35 -11.45 -5.00 1.92
N PRO A 36 -11.52 -4.19 2.98
CA PRO A 36 -10.84 -2.91 3.00
C PRO A 36 -9.36 -3.09 3.30
N TYR A 37 -8.52 -2.50 2.46
CA TYR A 37 -7.07 -2.55 2.59
C TYR A 37 -6.49 -1.16 2.74
N HIS A 38 -5.34 -1.08 3.42
CA HIS A 38 -4.61 0.18 3.54
C HIS A 38 -3.11 -0.04 3.37
N ILE A 39 -2.44 1.00 2.88
CA ILE A 39 -0.99 1.04 2.72
C ILE A 39 -0.59 2.44 3.15
N TRP A 40 -0.05 2.60 4.36
CA TRP A 40 0.25 3.89 4.96
C TRP A 40 1.74 4.00 5.27
N GLU A 41 2.42 4.92 4.58
CA GLU A 41 3.83 5.18 4.87
C GLU A 41 4.01 5.85 6.22
N PHE A 42 5.12 5.53 6.87
CA PHE A 42 5.56 6.24 8.07
C PHE A 42 7.06 6.48 7.98
N HIS A 43 7.54 7.47 8.70
CA HIS A 43 8.95 7.81 8.74
C HIS A 43 9.34 8.18 10.16
N ASP A 44 9.91 7.23 10.88
CA ASP A 44 10.48 7.43 12.20
C ASP A 44 12.01 7.51 12.05
N ASP A 45 12.73 6.49 12.52
CA ASP A 45 14.16 6.40 12.27
C ASP A 45 14.45 5.94 10.85
N MET A 46 13.51 5.25 10.25
CA MET A 46 13.59 4.77 8.88
C MET A 46 12.22 4.87 8.22
N TRP A 47 12.22 4.81 6.90
CA TRP A 47 10.99 4.73 6.13
C TRP A 47 10.39 3.33 6.23
N GLY A 48 9.08 3.28 6.36
CA GLY A 48 8.37 2.01 6.35
C GLY A 48 6.93 2.21 5.92
N VAL A 49 6.19 1.12 5.85
CA VAL A 49 4.78 1.15 5.49
C VAL A 49 4.00 0.19 6.39
N GLU A 50 2.88 0.70 6.92
CA GLU A 50 1.94 -0.10 7.66
C GLU A 50 0.85 -0.55 6.69
N ASN A 51 0.54 -1.84 6.67
CA ASN A 51 -0.44 -2.36 5.72
C ASN A 51 -1.09 -3.64 6.26
N ASN A 52 -2.21 -4.02 5.62
CA ASN A 52 -2.92 -5.26 5.96
C ASN A 52 -3.09 -6.16 4.73
N LEU A 53 -2.18 -6.06 3.77
CA LEU A 53 -2.33 -6.72 2.48
C LEU A 53 -2.32 -8.25 2.56
N ARG A 54 -1.45 -8.83 3.39
CA ARG A 54 -1.33 -10.29 3.48
C ARG A 54 -2.40 -10.94 4.31
N HIS A 55 -2.87 -10.24 5.34
CA HIS A 55 -3.69 -10.86 6.38
C HIS A 55 -5.10 -10.29 6.47
N GLY A 56 -5.46 -9.40 5.55
CA GLY A 56 -6.79 -8.82 5.50
C GLY A 56 -7.14 -7.93 6.69
N GLY A 57 -7.29 -8.50 7.87
CA GLY A 57 -7.64 -7.74 9.07
C GLY A 57 -6.47 -7.42 9.97
N ARG A 58 -5.30 -8.00 9.73
CA ARG A 58 -4.11 -7.82 10.58
C ARG A 58 -3.11 -6.91 9.93
N GLN A 59 -2.63 -5.95 10.69
CA GLN A 59 -1.61 -5.01 10.22
C GLN A 59 -0.23 -5.60 10.39
N GLU A 60 0.65 -5.26 9.44
CA GLU A 60 2.08 -5.54 9.55
C GLU A 60 2.85 -4.34 9.02
N GLU A 61 4.10 -4.23 9.42
CA GLU A 61 4.98 -3.16 8.97
C GLU A 61 6.06 -3.74 8.07
N LEU A 62 6.31 -3.05 6.96
CA LEU A 62 7.37 -3.41 6.03
C LEU A 62 8.36 -2.25 5.99
N THR A 63 9.65 -2.56 5.92
CA THR A 63 10.71 -1.57 5.81
C THR A 63 11.63 -1.93 4.65
N GLY A 64 12.65 -1.11 4.39
CA GLY A 64 13.54 -1.35 3.26
C GLY A 64 12.84 -1.02 1.94
N ASP A 65 13.00 -1.86 0.95
CA ASP A 65 12.36 -1.68 -0.35
C ASP A 65 10.93 -2.20 -0.32
N TYR A 66 10.10 -1.53 0.47
CA TYR A 66 8.73 -1.99 0.71
C TYR A 66 7.82 -1.87 -0.52
N GLU A 67 8.09 -0.95 -1.44
CA GLU A 67 7.25 -0.87 -2.65
C GLU A 67 7.40 -2.14 -3.48
N THR A 68 8.61 -2.64 -3.65
CA THR A 68 8.85 -3.90 -4.36
C THR A 68 8.15 -5.06 -3.64
N GLU A 69 8.24 -5.08 -2.32
CA GLU A 69 7.60 -6.13 -1.53
C GLU A 69 6.08 -6.09 -1.65
N ILE A 70 5.50 -4.89 -1.63
CA ILE A 70 4.05 -4.72 -1.83
C ILE A 70 3.64 -5.24 -3.21
N LEU A 71 4.38 -4.88 -4.26
CA LEU A 71 4.09 -5.35 -5.60
C LEU A 71 4.17 -6.88 -5.70
N GLU A 72 5.11 -7.48 -5.01
CA GLU A 72 5.21 -8.93 -4.95
C GLU A 72 3.99 -9.58 -4.28
N ILE A 73 3.53 -8.98 -3.17
CA ILE A 73 2.33 -9.45 -2.49
C ILE A 73 1.12 -9.38 -3.42
N MET A 74 1.03 -8.31 -4.21
CA MET A 74 -0.13 -8.04 -5.07
C MET A 74 -0.01 -8.64 -6.47
N LYS A 75 1.03 -9.38 -6.77
CA LYS A 75 1.30 -9.80 -8.15
C LYS A 75 0.17 -10.62 -8.78
N ASP A 76 -0.56 -11.37 -7.98
CA ASP A 76 -1.64 -12.23 -8.46
C ASP A 76 -3.03 -11.59 -8.34
N TRP A 77 -3.09 -10.35 -7.92
CA TRP A 77 -4.37 -9.63 -7.77
C TRP A 77 -4.89 -9.18 -9.15
N HIS A 78 -6.15 -9.37 -9.36
CA HIS A 78 -6.83 -9.03 -10.63
C HIS A 78 -7.98 -8.08 -10.43
#